data_77bd95c47fb803f37e46e37b10cb1055
#
_entry.id   77bd95c47fb803f37e46e37b10cb1055
#
_cell.length_a   1.000
_cell.length_b   1.000
_cell.length_c   1.000
_cell.angle_alpha   90.00
_cell.angle_beta   90.00
_cell.angle_gamma   90.00
#
_symmetry.space_group_name_H-M   'P 1'
#
loop_
_entity.id
_entity.type
_entity.pdbx_description
1 polymer ?
#
loop_
_entity_poly.entity_id
_entity_poly.type
_entity_poly.pdbx_seq_one_letter_code
_entity_poly.pdbx_strand_id
1 'polypeptide(L)'
;AFKMLAENLDENDRISIVTYAGSDTVVLNGVAGSEAYTICEALDSLEASGSTNGSAGLITAYEIAEQQFIKDGNNRVILATDGDLNVGLTSESDLVGLITEEKDSGIFLSVLGFGSDNLKDNKLEALADHGNGNYSYLDSVYEAKKVLVDEMGGTLYTVAKDVKMQIEFNPEQVKGYRQIGYENRTLSAEDFADDTVDGGEIGAGHVVTALYEVCLLYTSPSPRDRG
;
A
#
# COMPACT_ATOMS: atom_id res chain seq x y z
N ALA A 1 -13.66 -3.77 8.13
CA ALA A 1 -12.24 -3.50 7.98
C ALA A 1 -11.79 -2.47 9.02
N PHE A 2 -12.07 -1.18 8.87
CA PHE A 2 -11.55 -0.10 9.74
C PHE A 2 -11.93 -0.22 11.23
N LYS A 3 -13.08 -0.81 11.58
CA LYS A 3 -13.40 -1.10 12.99
C LYS A 3 -12.41 -2.07 13.62
N MET A 4 -11.93 -3.07 12.86
CA MET A 4 -10.91 -3.99 13.35
C MET A 4 -9.59 -3.26 13.60
N LEU A 5 -9.22 -2.29 12.76
CA LEU A 5 -8.08 -1.41 13.00
C LEU A 5 -8.29 -0.60 14.30
N ALA A 6 -9.45 0.04 14.45
CA ALA A 6 -9.77 0.88 15.60
C ALA A 6 -9.68 0.13 16.96
N GLU A 7 -9.99 -1.17 16.97
CA GLU A 7 -9.91 -2.01 18.18
C GLU A 7 -8.46 -2.35 18.59
N ASN A 8 -7.47 -2.08 17.73
CA ASN A 8 -6.05 -2.37 17.96
C ASN A 8 -5.21 -1.11 18.21
N LEU A 9 -5.83 0.06 18.24
CA LEU A 9 -5.17 1.34 18.53
C LEU A 9 -5.16 1.64 20.03
N ASP A 10 -4.19 2.46 20.45
CA ASP A 10 -4.05 2.84 21.85
C ASP A 10 -4.14 4.37 22.07
N GLU A 11 -3.85 4.80 23.28
CA GLU A 11 -3.94 6.21 23.71
C GLU A 11 -2.89 7.11 23.04
N ASN A 12 -1.81 6.54 22.48
CA ASN A 12 -0.75 7.27 21.79
C ASN A 12 -1.07 7.47 20.31
N ASP A 13 -1.98 6.67 19.76
CA ASP A 13 -2.43 6.80 18.39
C ASP A 13 -3.41 7.96 18.20
N ARG A 14 -3.44 8.52 17.00
CA ARG A 14 -4.40 9.57 16.61
C ARG A 14 -5.06 9.17 15.31
N ILE A 15 -6.38 9.26 15.26
CA ILE A 15 -7.19 8.93 14.10
C ILE A 15 -7.96 10.15 13.62
N SER A 16 -7.84 10.39 12.33
CA SER A 16 -8.68 11.32 11.58
C SER A 16 -9.41 10.57 10.47
N ILE A 17 -10.62 10.96 10.17
CA ILE A 17 -11.43 10.39 9.09
C ILE A 17 -11.88 11.50 8.17
N VAL A 18 -11.54 11.38 6.89
CA VAL A 18 -11.97 12.29 5.81
C VAL A 18 -12.76 11.50 4.79
N THR A 19 -13.94 11.99 4.41
CA THR A 19 -14.72 11.46 3.28
C THR A 19 -14.54 12.36 2.07
N TYR A 20 -14.61 11.78 0.86
CA TYR A 20 -14.40 12.52 -0.40
C TYR A 20 -15.48 12.26 -1.46
N ALA A 21 -16.68 11.93 -1.02
CA ALA A 21 -17.84 11.76 -1.90
C ALA A 21 -18.62 13.08 -2.03
N GLY A 22 -18.53 13.73 -3.18
CA GLY A 22 -19.20 15.01 -3.47
C GLY A 22 -18.45 16.24 -2.98
N SER A 23 -18.17 16.34 -1.71
CA SER A 23 -17.23 17.28 -1.07
C SER A 23 -16.38 16.53 -0.06
N ASP A 24 -15.19 17.01 0.16
CA ASP A 24 -14.35 16.54 1.25
C ASP A 24 -14.97 17.00 2.59
N THR A 25 -15.10 16.06 3.50
CA THR A 25 -15.66 16.33 4.83
C THR A 25 -14.82 15.64 5.89
N VAL A 26 -14.38 16.42 6.86
CA VAL A 26 -13.68 15.92 8.03
C VAL A 26 -14.71 15.37 9.02
N VAL A 27 -14.73 14.06 9.19
CA VAL A 27 -15.64 13.35 10.10
C VAL A 27 -15.03 13.24 11.49
N LEU A 28 -13.73 12.93 11.58
CA LEU A 28 -12.95 12.93 12.81
C LEU A 28 -11.62 13.64 12.58
N ASN A 29 -11.13 14.34 13.60
CA ASN A 29 -9.84 15.02 13.55
C ASN A 29 -9.05 14.77 14.86
N GLY A 30 -8.01 13.95 14.79
CA GLY A 30 -7.06 13.71 15.87
C GLY A 30 -7.64 13.03 17.10
N VAL A 31 -8.67 12.21 16.97
CA VAL A 31 -9.28 11.45 18.06
C VAL A 31 -8.29 10.39 18.55
N ALA A 32 -8.14 10.22 19.88
CA ALA A 32 -7.25 9.22 20.44
C ALA A 32 -7.69 7.80 20.05
N GLY A 33 -6.74 6.92 19.73
CA GLY A 33 -7.00 5.53 19.34
C GLY A 33 -7.75 4.74 20.41
N SER A 34 -7.53 5.07 21.69
CA SER A 34 -8.27 4.50 22.83
C SER A 34 -9.77 4.79 22.82
N GLU A 35 -10.23 5.78 22.02
CA GLU A 35 -11.65 6.10 21.88
C GLU A 35 -12.33 5.25 20.78
N ALA A 36 -12.10 3.93 20.79
CA ALA A 36 -12.59 3.02 19.77
C ALA A 36 -14.11 3.11 19.52
N TYR A 37 -14.90 3.38 20.57
CA TYR A 37 -16.34 3.57 20.44
C TYR A 37 -16.68 4.78 19.53
N THR A 38 -16.07 5.94 19.81
CA THR A 38 -16.25 7.18 19.01
C THR A 38 -15.83 6.96 17.55
N ILE A 39 -14.72 6.26 17.33
CA ILE A 39 -14.21 5.94 16.00
C ILE A 39 -15.19 5.01 15.26
N CYS A 40 -15.66 3.96 15.93
CA CYS A 40 -16.61 3.02 15.35
C CYS A 40 -17.98 3.66 15.04
N GLU A 41 -18.47 4.55 15.89
CA GLU A 41 -19.72 5.30 15.67
C GLU A 41 -19.60 6.23 14.45
N ALA A 42 -18.47 6.91 14.32
CA ALA A 42 -18.16 7.71 13.13
C ALA A 42 -18.15 6.87 11.86
N LEU A 43 -17.48 5.70 11.88
CA LEU A 43 -17.47 4.77 10.74
C LEU A 43 -18.86 4.23 10.39
N ASP A 44 -19.74 4.02 11.37
CA ASP A 44 -21.13 3.58 11.14
C ASP A 44 -22.01 4.69 10.54
N SER A 45 -21.65 5.94 10.75
CA SER A 45 -22.39 7.09 10.19
C SER A 45 -22.04 7.38 8.74
N LEU A 46 -21.02 6.73 8.17
CA LEU A 46 -20.61 6.96 6.78
C LEU A 46 -21.65 6.37 5.81
N GLU A 47 -22.08 7.18 4.86
CA GLU A 47 -22.99 6.79 3.79
C GLU A 47 -22.33 7.01 2.44
N ALA A 48 -22.47 6.04 1.54
CA ALA A 48 -22.01 6.18 0.16
C ALA A 48 -22.91 7.20 -0.57
N SER A 49 -22.35 8.34 -0.98
CA SER A 49 -23.10 9.40 -1.65
C SER A 49 -22.22 10.23 -2.58
N GLY A 50 -22.83 10.86 -3.59
CA GLY A 50 -22.18 11.87 -4.43
C GLY A 50 -21.22 11.34 -5.50
N SER A 51 -20.49 12.27 -6.13
CA SER A 51 -19.45 11.99 -7.13
C SER A 51 -18.07 12.01 -6.48
N THR A 52 -17.17 11.14 -6.93
CA THR A 52 -15.81 11.01 -6.39
C THR A 52 -14.94 12.22 -6.78
N ASN A 53 -14.42 12.94 -5.79
CA ASN A 53 -13.34 13.92 -5.94
C ASN A 53 -12.15 13.50 -5.07
N GLY A 54 -11.45 12.47 -5.53
CA GLY A 54 -10.40 11.82 -4.77
C GLY A 54 -9.20 12.73 -4.44
N SER A 55 -8.87 13.69 -5.32
CA SER A 55 -7.74 14.59 -5.08
C SER A 55 -8.02 15.57 -3.94
N ALA A 56 -9.21 16.16 -3.87
CA ALA A 56 -9.56 17.07 -2.78
C ALA A 56 -9.53 16.36 -1.43
N GLY A 57 -10.13 15.16 -1.35
CA GLY A 57 -10.11 14.37 -0.12
C GLY A 57 -8.70 13.97 0.32
N LEU A 58 -7.81 13.66 -0.62
CA LEU A 58 -6.43 13.32 -0.30
C LEU A 58 -5.64 14.54 0.19
N ILE A 59 -5.81 15.72 -0.44
CA ILE A 59 -5.21 16.98 0.01
C ILE A 59 -5.64 17.27 1.46
N THR A 60 -6.96 17.24 1.73
CA THR A 60 -7.50 17.48 3.08
C THR A 60 -6.98 16.44 4.09
N ALA A 61 -6.81 15.17 3.68
CA ALA A 61 -6.27 14.15 4.55
C ALA A 61 -4.81 14.43 4.93
N TYR A 62 -3.99 14.88 4.00
CA TYR A 62 -2.61 15.28 4.26
C TYR A 62 -2.52 16.52 5.15
N GLU A 63 -3.30 17.58 4.88
CA GLU A 63 -3.36 18.76 5.74
C GLU A 63 -3.69 18.42 7.20
N ILE A 64 -4.59 17.44 7.41
CA ILE A 64 -4.91 16.97 8.76
C ILE A 64 -3.78 16.12 9.33
N ALA A 65 -3.16 15.27 8.53
CA ALA A 65 -2.04 14.44 8.97
C ALA A 65 -0.84 15.31 9.42
N GLU A 66 -0.57 16.42 8.73
CA GLU A 66 0.43 17.42 9.15
C GLU A 66 0.07 18.06 10.49
N GLN A 67 -1.20 18.47 10.66
CA GLN A 67 -1.68 19.07 11.93
C GLN A 67 -1.58 18.11 13.11
N GLN A 68 -1.76 16.82 12.87
CA GLN A 68 -1.73 15.75 13.86
C GLN A 68 -0.39 15.00 13.91
N PHE A 69 0.64 15.52 13.25
CA PHE A 69 1.93 14.84 13.11
C PHE A 69 2.56 14.47 14.46
N ILE A 70 2.87 13.21 14.63
CA ILE A 70 3.52 12.67 15.81
C ILE A 70 5.00 12.48 15.49
N LYS A 71 5.85 13.30 16.13
CA LYS A 71 7.29 13.19 15.96
C LYS A 71 7.78 11.81 16.43
N ASP A 72 8.62 11.20 15.62
CA ASP A 72 9.16 9.84 15.83
C ASP A 72 8.06 8.74 15.82
N GLY A 73 6.84 9.11 15.39
CA GLY A 73 5.73 8.19 15.15
C GLY A 73 5.62 7.75 13.68
N ASN A 74 4.68 6.86 13.43
CA ASN A 74 4.33 6.46 12.07
C ASN A 74 3.12 7.27 11.59
N ASN A 75 3.39 8.32 10.82
CA ASN A 75 2.35 9.18 10.28
C ASN A 75 1.96 8.68 8.89
N ARG A 76 0.67 8.40 8.69
CA ARG A 76 0.22 7.74 7.47
C ARG A 76 -1.20 8.11 7.09
N VAL A 77 -1.39 8.37 5.80
CA VAL A 77 -2.71 8.42 5.17
C VAL A 77 -3.03 7.03 4.62
N ILE A 78 -4.23 6.54 4.90
CA ILE A 78 -4.77 5.30 4.33
C ILE A 78 -5.94 5.67 3.42
N LEU A 79 -5.71 5.59 2.12
CA LEU A 79 -6.72 5.84 1.11
C LEU A 79 -7.51 4.55 0.84
N ALA A 80 -8.83 4.60 0.99
CA ALA A 80 -9.73 3.49 0.68
C ALA A 80 -10.60 3.85 -0.53
N THR A 81 -10.60 3.04 -1.57
CA THR A 81 -11.37 3.29 -2.79
C THR A 81 -11.94 1.98 -3.37
N ASP A 82 -13.14 2.06 -3.95
CA ASP A 82 -13.83 0.95 -4.61
C ASP A 82 -13.80 1.05 -6.15
N GLY A 83 -13.01 1.96 -6.70
CA GLY A 83 -12.97 2.18 -8.14
C GLY A 83 -11.83 3.06 -8.61
N ASP A 84 -12.06 3.71 -9.73
CA ASP A 84 -11.13 4.68 -10.29
C ASP A 84 -11.07 5.91 -9.39
N LEU A 85 -9.90 6.16 -8.80
CA LEU A 85 -9.65 7.42 -8.11
C LEU A 85 -9.71 8.54 -9.15
N ASN A 86 -10.89 9.15 -9.29
CA ASN A 86 -11.07 10.27 -10.20
C ASN A 86 -10.37 11.48 -9.60
N VAL A 87 -9.30 11.95 -10.26
CA VAL A 87 -8.39 12.97 -9.73
C VAL A 87 -9.01 14.36 -9.73
N GLY A 88 -10.27 14.50 -10.24
CA GLY A 88 -10.98 15.78 -10.25
C GLY A 88 -10.30 16.81 -11.15
N LEU A 89 -10.08 18.02 -10.63
CA LEU A 89 -9.44 19.13 -11.35
C LEU A 89 -7.90 19.11 -11.26
N THR A 90 -7.32 18.26 -10.42
CA THR A 90 -5.87 18.15 -10.23
C THR A 90 -5.29 17.18 -11.24
N SER A 91 -4.16 17.51 -11.84
CA SER A 91 -3.49 16.57 -12.76
C SER A 91 -2.87 15.40 -11.98
N GLU A 92 -2.65 14.27 -12.65
CA GLU A 92 -1.99 13.11 -12.04
C GLU A 92 -0.57 13.44 -11.57
N SER A 93 0.14 14.27 -12.33
CA SER A 93 1.48 14.75 -11.97
C SER A 93 1.48 15.63 -10.72
N ASP A 94 0.46 16.47 -10.53
CA ASP A 94 0.34 17.30 -9.33
C ASP A 94 0.05 16.46 -8.10
N LEU A 95 -0.78 15.41 -8.25
CA LEU A 95 -1.08 14.48 -7.17
C LEU A 95 0.16 13.67 -6.75
N VAL A 96 0.93 13.16 -7.71
CA VAL A 96 2.20 12.47 -7.46
C VAL A 96 3.21 13.42 -6.81
N GLY A 97 3.26 14.68 -7.24
CA GLY A 97 4.11 15.72 -6.64
C GLY A 97 3.77 15.92 -5.16
N LEU A 98 2.49 16.09 -4.82
CA LEU A 98 2.01 16.21 -3.44
C LEU A 98 2.40 14.98 -2.60
N ILE A 99 2.10 13.77 -3.08
CA ILE A 99 2.41 12.53 -2.36
C ILE A 99 3.91 12.41 -2.08
N THR A 100 4.76 12.80 -3.04
CA THR A 100 6.21 12.75 -2.88
C THR A 100 6.70 13.78 -1.86
N GLU A 101 6.15 15.00 -1.87
CA GLU A 101 6.48 16.03 -0.88
C GLU A 101 6.11 15.59 0.54
N GLU A 102 4.92 15.02 0.69
CA GLU A 102 4.44 14.53 1.99
C GLU A 102 5.24 13.31 2.49
N LYS A 103 5.63 12.41 1.59
CA LYS A 103 6.56 11.32 1.90
C LYS A 103 7.86 11.85 2.49
N ASP A 104 8.43 12.89 1.89
CA ASP A 104 9.69 13.49 2.33
C ASP A 104 9.53 14.21 3.68
N SER A 105 8.32 14.69 4.01
CA SER A 105 7.97 15.23 5.33
C SER A 105 7.76 14.16 6.40
N GLY A 106 7.64 12.88 6.00
CA GLY A 106 7.45 11.73 6.87
C GLY A 106 6.01 11.27 7.03
N ILE A 107 5.12 11.68 6.11
CA ILE A 107 3.73 11.21 6.05
C ILE A 107 3.57 10.28 4.86
N PHE A 108 3.34 9.00 5.10
CA PHE A 108 3.27 7.96 4.09
C PHE A 108 1.84 7.72 3.58
N LEU A 109 1.71 7.10 2.40
CA LEU A 109 0.42 6.77 1.81
C LEU A 109 0.30 5.26 1.59
N SER A 110 -0.69 4.63 2.22
CA SER A 110 -1.14 3.29 1.84
C SER A 110 -2.48 3.35 1.13
N VAL A 111 -2.69 2.45 0.17
CA VAL A 111 -3.91 2.41 -0.63
C VAL A 111 -4.59 1.05 -0.46
N LEU A 112 -5.88 1.08 -0.15
CA LEU A 112 -6.74 -0.11 -0.03
C LEU A 112 -7.79 -0.08 -1.14
N GLY A 113 -7.71 -1.05 -2.04
CA GLY A 113 -8.69 -1.25 -3.10
C GLY A 113 -9.79 -2.21 -2.67
N PHE A 114 -11.04 -1.90 -3.03
CA PHE A 114 -12.22 -2.71 -2.77
C PHE A 114 -13.03 -2.92 -4.05
N GLY A 115 -13.83 -3.98 -4.12
CA GLY A 115 -14.77 -4.19 -5.23
C GLY A 115 -14.18 -4.97 -6.40
N SER A 116 -15.02 -5.38 -7.35
CA SER A 116 -14.66 -6.27 -8.46
C SER A 116 -14.62 -5.59 -9.83
N ASP A 117 -15.17 -4.39 -9.97
CA ASP A 117 -15.40 -3.74 -11.25
C ASP A 117 -14.69 -2.38 -11.33
N ASN A 118 -13.91 -2.14 -12.39
CA ASN A 118 -13.22 -0.89 -12.72
C ASN A 118 -12.08 -0.43 -11.77
N LEU A 119 -11.55 -1.31 -10.94
CA LEU A 119 -10.37 -0.98 -10.13
C LEU A 119 -9.14 -0.91 -11.05
N LYS A 120 -8.45 0.22 -11.05
CA LYS A 120 -7.19 0.43 -11.80
C LYS A 120 -6.01 0.15 -10.88
N ASP A 121 -5.77 -1.12 -10.60
CA ASP A 121 -4.72 -1.58 -9.68
C ASP A 121 -3.37 -0.93 -9.94
N ASN A 122 -2.92 -0.89 -11.19
CA ASN A 122 -1.62 -0.31 -11.56
C ASN A 122 -1.48 1.18 -11.13
N LYS A 123 -2.59 1.95 -11.20
CA LYS A 123 -2.59 3.36 -10.80
C LYS A 123 -2.54 3.49 -9.28
N LEU A 124 -3.32 2.70 -8.57
CA LEU A 124 -3.38 2.70 -7.11
C LEU A 124 -2.07 2.20 -6.49
N GLU A 125 -1.47 1.18 -7.09
CA GLU A 125 -0.15 0.69 -6.72
C GLU A 125 0.92 1.78 -6.91
N ALA A 126 0.93 2.45 -8.06
CA ALA A 126 1.88 3.54 -8.33
C ALA A 126 1.73 4.70 -7.31
N LEU A 127 0.50 5.06 -6.91
CA LEU A 127 0.30 6.10 -5.89
C LEU A 127 0.85 5.66 -4.52
N ALA A 128 0.64 4.41 -4.13
CA ALA A 128 1.17 3.87 -2.88
C ALA A 128 2.72 3.84 -2.91
N ASP A 129 3.32 3.40 -4.01
CA ASP A 129 4.78 3.37 -4.19
C ASP A 129 5.39 4.78 -4.07
N HIS A 130 4.80 5.80 -4.71
CA HIS A 130 5.24 7.20 -4.57
C HIS A 130 5.14 7.71 -3.13
N GLY A 131 4.24 7.16 -2.32
CA GLY A 131 3.99 7.55 -0.94
C GLY A 131 4.70 6.67 0.11
N ASN A 132 5.69 5.85 -0.24
CA ASN A 132 6.34 4.88 0.66
C ASN A 132 5.33 4.04 1.44
N GLY A 133 4.29 3.60 0.76
CA GLY A 133 3.26 2.76 1.35
C GLY A 133 3.01 1.50 0.56
N ASN A 134 1.95 0.80 0.94
CA ASN A 134 1.58 -0.46 0.31
C ASN A 134 0.21 -0.35 -0.34
N TYR A 135 0.06 -0.95 -1.51
CA TYR A 135 -1.24 -1.23 -2.11
C TYR A 135 -1.72 -2.61 -1.66
N SER A 136 -2.97 -2.70 -1.22
CA SER A 136 -3.61 -3.97 -0.88
C SER A 136 -5.02 -4.02 -1.43
N TYR A 137 -5.35 -5.11 -2.14
CA TYR A 137 -6.70 -5.38 -2.61
C TYR A 137 -7.44 -6.23 -1.58
N LEU A 138 -8.56 -5.71 -1.08
CA LEU A 138 -9.35 -6.34 -0.03
C LEU A 138 -10.61 -7.00 -0.63
N ASP A 139 -10.51 -8.28 -0.97
CA ASP A 139 -11.60 -9.08 -1.51
C ASP A 139 -12.51 -9.69 -0.45
N SER A 140 -12.03 -9.74 0.78
CA SER A 140 -12.72 -10.41 1.88
C SER A 140 -12.42 -9.77 3.24
N VAL A 141 -13.26 -10.08 4.22
CA VAL A 141 -13.04 -9.69 5.62
C VAL A 141 -11.76 -10.33 6.19
N TYR A 142 -11.37 -11.50 5.69
CA TYR A 142 -10.15 -12.18 6.11
C TYR A 142 -8.91 -11.41 5.61
N GLU A 143 -8.90 -10.97 4.36
CA GLU A 143 -7.81 -10.16 3.82
C GLU A 143 -7.75 -8.79 4.52
N ALA A 144 -8.92 -8.17 4.79
CA ALA A 144 -8.98 -6.93 5.56
C ALA A 144 -8.40 -7.09 6.97
N LYS A 145 -8.68 -8.20 7.67
CA LYS A 145 -8.09 -8.49 8.97
C LYS A 145 -6.58 -8.69 8.87
N LYS A 146 -6.14 -9.47 7.90
CA LYS A 146 -4.72 -9.71 7.65
C LYS A 146 -3.96 -8.39 7.46
N VAL A 147 -4.40 -7.54 6.54
CA VAL A 147 -3.73 -6.28 6.19
C VAL A 147 -3.79 -5.25 7.32
N LEU A 148 -4.96 -5.07 7.96
CA LEU A 148 -5.19 -3.99 8.93
C LEU A 148 -4.96 -4.39 10.39
N VAL A 149 -4.76 -5.66 10.70
CA VAL A 149 -4.53 -6.16 12.06
C VAL A 149 -3.27 -7.01 12.13
N ASP A 150 -3.25 -8.12 11.40
CA ASP A 150 -2.18 -9.11 11.56
C ASP A 150 -0.84 -8.62 10.98
N GLU A 151 -0.87 -7.89 9.85
CA GLU A 151 0.29 -7.30 9.18
C GLU A 151 0.50 -5.82 9.49
N MET A 152 -0.31 -5.22 10.36
CA MET A 152 -0.23 -3.78 10.69
C MET A 152 1.17 -3.38 11.13
N GLY A 153 1.81 -4.19 11.96
CA GLY A 153 3.20 -3.98 12.37
C GLY A 153 4.19 -4.09 11.21
N GLY A 154 3.91 -4.95 10.22
CA GLY A 154 4.75 -5.18 9.05
C GLY A 154 4.52 -4.21 7.90
N THR A 155 3.32 -3.68 7.74
CA THR A 155 2.96 -2.77 6.64
C THR A 155 2.99 -1.30 7.04
N LEU A 156 2.70 -1.00 8.30
CA LEU A 156 2.68 0.38 8.82
C LEU A 156 4.02 0.81 9.43
N TYR A 157 4.81 -0.10 9.99
CA TYR A 157 6.12 0.23 10.57
C TYR A 157 7.25 -0.23 9.67
N THR A 158 7.77 0.67 8.86
CA THR A 158 8.92 0.41 7.99
C THR A 158 10.18 0.20 8.82
N VAL A 159 10.77 -0.99 8.77
CA VAL A 159 12.04 -1.32 9.44
C VAL A 159 13.24 -1.25 8.49
N ALA A 160 12.99 -1.36 7.18
CA ALA A 160 14.01 -1.17 6.16
C ALA A 160 13.39 -0.49 4.92
N LYS A 161 14.11 0.50 4.37
CA LYS A 161 13.78 1.21 3.14
C LYS A 161 14.72 0.78 2.03
N ASP A 162 14.35 1.04 0.78
CA ASP A 162 15.17 0.79 -0.40
C ASP A 162 15.66 -0.66 -0.51
N VAL A 163 14.80 -1.60 -0.12
CA VAL A 163 15.13 -3.02 -0.15
C VAL A 163 15.04 -3.55 -1.57
N LYS A 164 16.17 -4.04 -2.07
CA LYS A 164 16.30 -4.66 -3.39
C LYS A 164 16.71 -6.12 -3.21
N MET A 165 15.99 -7.04 -3.84
CA MET A 165 16.30 -8.48 -3.78
C MET A 165 16.94 -8.94 -5.07
N GLN A 166 18.05 -9.68 -4.96
CA GLN A 166 18.70 -10.33 -6.08
C GLN A 166 18.70 -11.85 -5.87
N ILE A 167 18.28 -12.59 -6.89
CA ILE A 167 18.31 -14.05 -6.91
C ILE A 167 19.28 -14.50 -8.01
N GLU A 168 20.27 -15.28 -7.63
CA GLU A 168 21.22 -15.88 -8.56
C GLU A 168 21.00 -17.38 -8.63
N PHE A 169 20.76 -17.88 -9.85
CA PHE A 169 20.63 -19.32 -10.11
C PHE A 169 21.97 -19.91 -10.51
N ASN A 170 22.26 -21.13 -10.04
CA ASN A 170 23.48 -21.82 -10.41
C ASN A 170 23.51 -22.15 -11.92
N PRO A 171 24.43 -21.55 -12.71
CA PRO A 171 24.50 -21.74 -14.15
C PRO A 171 24.88 -23.16 -14.57
N GLU A 172 25.44 -23.98 -13.67
CA GLU A 172 25.73 -25.39 -13.95
C GLU A 172 24.47 -26.27 -13.90
N GLN A 173 23.38 -25.78 -13.31
CA GLN A 173 22.13 -26.53 -13.12
C GLN A 173 20.94 -25.91 -13.86
N VAL A 174 20.95 -24.61 -14.05
CA VAL A 174 19.84 -23.85 -14.63
C VAL A 174 20.19 -23.32 -16.00
N LYS A 175 19.46 -23.75 -17.01
CA LYS A 175 19.58 -23.30 -18.39
C LYS A 175 18.97 -21.92 -18.62
N GLY A 176 17.90 -21.63 -17.90
CA GLY A 176 17.17 -20.38 -18.00
C GLY A 176 16.08 -20.30 -16.93
N TYR A 177 15.62 -19.10 -16.68
CA TYR A 177 14.56 -18.84 -15.73
C TYR A 177 13.71 -17.66 -16.20
N ARG A 178 12.49 -17.57 -15.68
CA ARG A 178 11.59 -16.46 -15.89
C ARG A 178 10.88 -16.16 -14.56
N GLN A 179 10.86 -14.89 -14.18
CA GLN A 179 10.05 -14.42 -13.05
C GLN A 179 8.56 -14.43 -13.46
N ILE A 180 7.69 -14.78 -12.54
CA ILE A 180 6.24 -14.78 -12.72
C ILE A 180 5.66 -13.71 -11.79
N GLY A 181 5.07 -12.67 -12.37
CA GLY A 181 4.61 -11.47 -11.65
C GLY A 181 5.74 -10.49 -11.34
N TYR A 182 5.40 -9.38 -10.72
CA TYR A 182 6.30 -8.27 -10.39
C TYR A 182 7.02 -7.64 -11.60
N GLU A 183 6.41 -7.70 -12.79
CA GLU A 183 7.02 -7.15 -14.01
C GLU A 183 7.33 -5.65 -13.89
N ASN A 184 6.53 -4.92 -13.09
CA ASN A 184 6.68 -3.48 -12.85
C ASN A 184 7.78 -3.16 -11.82
N ARG A 185 8.35 -4.16 -11.16
CA ARG A 185 9.37 -4.01 -10.11
C ARG A 185 10.70 -4.65 -10.46
N THR A 186 10.90 -4.97 -11.73
CA THR A 186 12.16 -5.55 -12.22
C THR A 186 13.17 -4.41 -12.41
N LEU A 187 14.29 -4.50 -11.70
CA LEU A 187 15.41 -3.56 -11.83
C LEU A 187 16.44 -4.07 -12.83
N SER A 188 17.04 -3.16 -13.59
CA SER A 188 18.25 -3.47 -14.35
C SER A 188 19.43 -3.70 -13.40
N ALA A 189 20.53 -4.28 -13.88
CA ALA A 189 21.73 -4.44 -13.06
C ALA A 189 22.35 -3.08 -12.66
N GLU A 190 22.15 -2.06 -13.48
CA GLU A 190 22.58 -0.69 -13.24
C GLU A 190 21.73 -0.04 -12.15
N ASP A 191 20.39 -0.15 -12.26
CA ASP A 191 19.44 0.36 -11.27
C ASP A 191 19.56 -0.37 -9.91
N PHE A 192 19.87 -1.67 -9.93
CA PHE A 192 20.10 -2.42 -8.70
C PHE A 192 21.32 -1.90 -7.92
N ALA A 193 22.34 -1.47 -8.62
CA ALA A 193 23.59 -0.94 -8.03
C ALA A 193 23.51 0.56 -7.69
N ASP A 194 22.47 1.26 -8.14
CA ASP A 194 22.29 2.69 -7.92
C ASP A 194 21.44 2.90 -6.64
N ASP A 195 22.05 3.48 -5.61
CA ASP A 195 21.39 3.77 -4.33
C ASP A 195 20.36 4.93 -4.44
N THR A 196 20.31 5.64 -5.58
CA THR A 196 19.30 6.68 -5.83
C THR A 196 18.01 6.13 -6.44
N VAL A 197 18.03 4.88 -6.91
CA VAL A 197 16.84 4.21 -7.43
C VAL A 197 16.08 3.61 -6.26
N ASP A 198 14.86 4.10 -6.08
CA ASP A 198 13.93 3.69 -5.02
C ASP A 198 13.68 2.17 -5.06
N GLY A 199 13.69 1.53 -3.89
CA GLY A 199 13.41 0.12 -3.70
C GLY A 199 12.06 -0.10 -3.01
N GLY A 200 11.89 -1.25 -2.37
CA GLY A 200 10.67 -1.52 -1.57
C GLY A 200 10.89 -1.27 -0.08
N GLU A 201 9.82 -0.89 0.63
CA GLU A 201 9.81 -0.81 2.08
C GLU A 201 9.44 -2.15 2.69
N ILE A 202 10.16 -2.53 3.74
CA ILE A 202 9.85 -3.73 4.51
C ILE A 202 9.57 -3.35 5.96
N GLY A 203 8.45 -3.82 6.48
CA GLY A 203 8.09 -3.70 7.88
C GLY A 203 8.39 -4.97 8.69
N ALA A 204 8.21 -4.89 10.00
CA ALA A 204 8.45 -6.01 10.91
C ALA A 204 7.50 -7.18 10.61
N GLY A 205 8.05 -8.35 10.29
CA GLY A 205 7.27 -9.54 9.94
C GLY A 205 6.74 -9.57 8.51
N HIS A 206 7.11 -8.62 7.66
CA HIS A 206 6.72 -8.62 6.25
C HIS A 206 7.27 -9.83 5.50
N VAL A 207 6.43 -10.47 4.70
CA VAL A 207 6.79 -11.65 3.90
C VAL A 207 6.56 -11.34 2.43
N VAL A 208 7.58 -11.54 1.62
CA VAL A 208 7.52 -11.38 0.15
C VAL A 208 7.64 -12.75 -0.50
N THR A 209 6.76 -13.05 -1.46
CA THR A 209 6.80 -14.29 -2.24
C THR A 209 7.14 -13.97 -3.69
N ALA A 210 8.29 -14.43 -4.16
CA ALA A 210 8.69 -14.35 -5.57
C ALA A 210 8.60 -15.73 -6.22
N LEU A 211 7.94 -15.82 -7.37
CA LEU A 211 7.78 -17.05 -8.14
C LEU A 211 8.64 -17.03 -9.39
N TYR A 212 9.31 -18.14 -9.67
CA TYR A 212 10.15 -18.33 -10.84
C TYR A 212 9.82 -19.64 -11.56
N GLU A 213 9.67 -19.58 -12.87
CA GLU A 213 9.74 -20.75 -13.74
C GLU A 213 11.21 -21.01 -14.06
N VAL A 214 11.70 -22.22 -13.76
CA VAL A 214 13.11 -22.58 -13.93
C VAL A 214 13.25 -23.74 -14.91
N CYS A 215 14.10 -23.58 -15.93
CA CYS A 215 14.48 -24.64 -16.85
C CYS A 215 15.81 -25.25 -16.41
N LEU A 216 15.82 -26.52 -16.05
CA LEU A 216 17.04 -27.22 -15.64
C LEU A 216 17.84 -27.69 -16.87
N LEU A 217 19.16 -27.73 -16.74
CA LEU A 217 20.06 -28.27 -17.76
C LEU A 217 19.88 -29.78 -17.99
N TYR A 218 19.50 -30.50 -16.92
CA TYR A 218 19.27 -31.93 -16.95
C TYR A 218 17.85 -32.24 -16.51
N THR A 219 16.94 -32.41 -17.46
CA THR A 219 15.69 -33.12 -17.19
C THR A 219 15.99 -34.62 -17.26
N SER A 220 15.72 -35.38 -16.19
CA SER A 220 15.67 -36.83 -16.26
C SER A 220 14.74 -37.19 -17.43
N PRO A 221 15.16 -38.09 -18.36
CA PRO A 221 14.26 -38.53 -19.41
C PRO A 221 12.99 -39.08 -18.78
N SER A 222 11.83 -38.63 -19.26
CA SER A 222 10.53 -39.13 -18.79
C SER A 222 10.52 -40.65 -18.88
N PRO A 223 9.91 -41.37 -17.91
CA PRO A 223 9.74 -42.81 -18.02
C PRO A 223 9.04 -43.27 -19.32
N ARG A 224 8.37 -42.34 -20.04
CA ARG A 224 7.78 -42.59 -21.36
C ARG A 224 8.77 -42.55 -22.49
N ASP A 225 9.95 -41.98 -22.32
CA ASP A 225 11.00 -41.92 -23.35
C ASP A 225 11.93 -43.13 -23.33
N ARG A 226 11.66 -44.12 -22.48
CA ARG A 226 12.34 -45.42 -22.40
C ARG A 226 11.53 -46.49 -23.15
N GLY A 227 11.06 -46.15 -24.32
CA GLY A 227 10.43 -47.09 -25.22
C GLY A 227 11.42 -48.05 -25.90
#